data_c94735512b4bc35da8069849b97e7a30
#
_entry.id   c94735512b4bc35da8069849b97e7a30
#
_cell.length_a   1.000
_cell.length_b   1.000
_cell.length_c   1.000
_cell.angle_alpha   90.00
_cell.angle_beta   90.00
_cell.angle_gamma   90.00
#
_symmetry.space_group_name_H-M   'P 1'
#
loop_
_entity.id
_entity.type
_entity.pdbx_description
1 polymer ?
#
loop_
_entity_poly.entity_id
_entity_poly.type
_entity_poly.pdbx_seq_one_letter_code
_entity_poly.pdbx_strand_id
1 'polypeptide(L)'
;MDPLRRDFLKTSAAVALTSQIFTGNVRGANDRLSAAFIGMGKMGRSNLGYAMRQENLLVSAVCDIFDRNLNTAVQMTQKQPGGPAKGIRDFREILADKSIDVVCIATPDHWHPYMTVEACKAGKDVYVEKPVCVVVDEGVKMVQAARKYKRVVQAGTMQRSAVHFAKAAEIVRSGELGKVTFVRCWNYGLSEPEGIGNPPDQEPPPGLDWDMWLGPAPQRPFNSNRFGVDPADRYFSRFRWFWDYAGGMMTDWGVHWLDIVQWAFDEGMPTGISAFGEKFYVKDNRETPDTLQVTYEYPGFLAVYENREGNAQSMFDKSGGILFNGSKGTMYLDRGGYKIVPEKGSALEASEMKSTSGGNREHWANFLDCVKTREKPTSDIEKCQHSTTTCLLGNVALRSKLRLDFDAQKWTVNQPEAKKYLSREYRNPWKLVV
;
A
#
# COMPACT_ATOMS: atom_id res chain seq x y z
N MET A 1 63.22 -10.83 -1.76
CA MET A 1 62.02 -9.94 -1.75
C MET A 1 61.11 -10.44 -0.66
N ASP A 2 60.80 -9.58 0.28
CA ASP A 2 60.07 -9.87 1.50
C ASP A 2 58.63 -10.33 1.19
N PRO A 3 58.17 -11.49 1.69
CA PRO A 3 56.80 -12.00 1.46
C PRO A 3 55.71 -11.03 1.88
N LEU A 4 55.92 -10.27 2.94
CA LEU A 4 54.98 -9.29 3.47
C LEU A 4 54.67 -8.13 2.50
N ARG A 5 55.64 -7.76 1.67
CA ARG A 5 55.47 -6.69 0.67
C ARG A 5 54.62 -7.14 -0.53
N ARG A 6 54.65 -8.45 -0.82
CA ARG A 6 53.87 -9.03 -1.94
C ARG A 6 52.40 -9.22 -1.58
N ASP A 7 52.10 -9.52 -0.32
CA ASP A 7 50.72 -9.66 0.17
C ASP A 7 50.05 -8.30 0.37
N PHE A 8 50.83 -7.28 0.82
CA PHE A 8 50.32 -5.90 0.89
C PHE A 8 49.92 -5.36 -0.48
N LEU A 9 50.70 -5.64 -1.52
CA LEU A 9 50.37 -5.20 -2.89
C LEU A 9 49.17 -5.95 -3.49
N LYS A 10 48.99 -7.22 -3.11
CA LYS A 10 47.79 -7.98 -3.52
C LYS A 10 46.53 -7.50 -2.81
N THR A 11 46.59 -7.17 -1.53
CA THR A 11 45.48 -6.63 -0.75
C THR A 11 45.12 -5.22 -1.23
N SER A 12 46.11 -4.39 -1.57
CA SER A 12 45.87 -3.04 -2.11
C SER A 12 45.26 -3.06 -3.52
N ALA A 13 45.60 -4.05 -4.36
CA ALA A 13 44.99 -4.23 -5.67
C ALA A 13 43.54 -4.74 -5.59
N ALA A 14 43.21 -5.60 -4.58
CA ALA A 14 41.86 -6.08 -4.36
C ALA A 14 40.92 -4.98 -3.79
N VAL A 15 41.45 -4.06 -2.96
CA VAL A 15 40.71 -2.90 -2.46
C VAL A 15 40.52 -1.83 -3.55
N ALA A 16 41.46 -1.72 -4.51
CA ALA A 16 41.31 -0.80 -5.64
C ALA A 16 40.28 -1.24 -6.69
N LEU A 17 39.88 -2.53 -6.70
CA LEU A 17 38.86 -3.06 -7.62
C LEU A 17 37.45 -2.99 -7.05
N THR A 18 37.27 -2.63 -5.77
CA THR A 18 35.91 -2.42 -5.16
C THR A 18 35.58 -0.97 -4.91
N SER A 19 36.49 -0.03 -5.14
CA SER A 19 36.15 1.38 -5.29
C SER A 19 35.80 1.63 -6.75
N GLN A 20 34.61 1.22 -7.18
CA GLN A 20 33.93 2.00 -8.21
C GLN A 20 33.71 3.37 -7.58
N ILE A 21 34.65 4.27 -7.83
CA ILE A 21 34.46 5.69 -7.71
C ILE A 21 33.28 5.96 -8.63
N PHE A 22 32.09 6.16 -8.02
CA PHE A 22 31.06 6.91 -8.67
C PHE A 22 31.68 8.28 -8.99
N THR A 23 32.32 8.41 -10.13
CA THR A 23 32.51 9.67 -10.77
C THR A 23 31.08 10.11 -11.05
N GLY A 24 30.54 10.91 -10.13
CA GLY A 24 29.24 11.52 -10.30
C GLY A 24 29.30 12.33 -11.58
N ASN A 25 28.85 11.74 -12.67
CA ASN A 25 28.45 12.53 -13.81
C ASN A 25 27.46 13.55 -13.25
N VAL A 26 27.81 14.83 -13.37
CA VAL A 26 26.85 15.91 -13.20
C VAL A 26 25.79 15.65 -14.26
N ARG A 27 24.72 14.94 -13.85
CA ARG A 27 23.60 14.62 -14.74
C ARG A 27 22.97 15.95 -15.11
N GLY A 28 22.93 16.22 -16.40
CA GLY A 28 22.30 17.42 -16.94
C GLY A 28 20.80 17.46 -16.57
N ALA A 29 20.15 18.59 -16.80
CA ALA A 29 18.70 18.74 -16.58
C ALA A 29 17.88 17.66 -17.33
N ASN A 30 18.44 17.05 -18.39
CA ASN A 30 17.84 16.01 -19.21
C ASN A 30 17.84 14.60 -18.57
N ASP A 31 18.54 14.40 -17.44
CA ASP A 31 18.62 13.08 -16.76
C ASP A 31 17.59 12.89 -15.64
N ARG A 32 16.74 13.90 -15.42
CA ARG A 32 15.67 13.84 -14.42
C ARG A 32 14.45 13.12 -14.97
N LEU A 33 13.87 12.23 -14.18
CA LEU A 33 12.57 11.62 -14.50
C LEU A 33 11.47 12.68 -14.36
N SER A 34 10.61 12.74 -15.34
CA SER A 34 9.41 13.59 -15.34
C SER A 34 8.26 12.83 -14.69
N ALA A 35 7.69 13.38 -13.62
CA ALA A 35 6.63 12.74 -12.86
C ALA A 35 5.32 13.52 -12.91
N ALA A 36 4.20 12.79 -12.93
CA ALA A 36 2.89 13.37 -12.71
C ALA A 36 2.18 12.66 -11.52
N PHE A 37 1.35 13.41 -10.81
CA PHE A 37 0.63 12.94 -9.64
C PHE A 37 -0.87 13.03 -9.89
N ILE A 38 -1.60 11.92 -9.70
CA ILE A 38 -3.05 11.80 -9.93
C ILE A 38 -3.74 11.51 -8.60
N GLY A 39 -4.69 12.37 -8.22
CA GLY A 39 -5.36 12.32 -6.92
C GLY A 39 -4.58 13.10 -5.85
N MET A 40 -4.87 14.40 -5.72
CA MET A 40 -4.15 15.32 -4.83
C MET A 40 -4.88 15.53 -3.49
N GLY A 41 -5.55 14.48 -3.02
CA GLY A 41 -6.01 14.36 -1.65
C GLY A 41 -4.86 14.36 -0.64
N LYS A 42 -5.12 13.98 0.62
CA LYS A 42 -4.09 14.00 1.68
C LYS A 42 -2.89 13.10 1.33
N MET A 43 -3.13 11.86 0.84
CA MET A 43 -2.03 10.96 0.48
C MET A 43 -1.28 11.41 -0.77
N GLY A 44 -1.98 11.90 -1.79
CA GLY A 44 -1.31 12.42 -2.98
C GLY A 44 -0.38 13.59 -2.65
N ARG A 45 -0.81 14.54 -1.81
CA ARG A 45 0.06 15.64 -1.34
C ARG A 45 1.23 15.14 -0.48
N SER A 46 1.01 14.12 0.34
CA SER A 46 2.10 13.50 1.12
C SER A 46 3.14 12.86 0.19
N ASN A 47 2.71 12.07 -0.79
CA ASN A 47 3.59 11.47 -1.80
C ASN A 47 4.33 12.54 -2.62
N LEU A 48 3.62 13.58 -3.06
CA LEU A 48 4.23 14.74 -3.73
C LEU A 48 5.37 15.32 -2.89
N GLY A 49 5.15 15.53 -1.58
CA GLY A 49 6.17 16.04 -0.67
C GLY A 49 7.40 15.14 -0.52
N TYR A 50 7.23 13.81 -0.52
CA TYR A 50 8.36 12.86 -0.48
C TYR A 50 9.10 12.81 -1.83
N ALA A 51 8.37 12.82 -2.93
CA ALA A 51 8.93 12.77 -4.28
C ALA A 51 9.74 14.03 -4.61
N MET A 52 9.25 15.21 -4.25
CA MET A 52 9.97 16.48 -4.45
C MET A 52 11.31 16.57 -3.70
N ARG A 53 11.56 15.70 -2.74
CA ARG A 53 12.86 15.59 -2.03
C ARG A 53 13.86 14.67 -2.74
N GLN A 54 13.46 14.05 -3.87
CA GLN A 54 14.34 13.21 -4.67
C GLN A 54 15.06 14.06 -5.71
N GLU A 55 16.40 13.98 -5.75
CA GLU A 55 17.24 14.87 -6.58
C GLU A 55 17.01 14.68 -8.09
N ASN A 56 16.65 13.48 -8.51
CA ASN A 56 16.51 13.09 -9.91
C ASN A 56 15.06 13.05 -10.40
N LEU A 57 14.16 13.83 -9.80
CA LEU A 57 12.75 13.87 -10.17
C LEU A 57 12.32 15.33 -10.40
N LEU A 58 11.53 15.56 -11.44
CA LEU A 58 10.81 16.80 -11.70
C LEU A 58 9.31 16.49 -11.69
N VAL A 59 8.54 17.24 -10.93
CA VAL A 59 7.08 17.15 -10.97
C VAL A 59 6.57 18.04 -12.10
N SER A 60 6.20 17.45 -13.23
CA SER A 60 5.74 18.17 -14.42
C SER A 60 4.25 18.49 -14.39
N ALA A 61 3.44 17.59 -13.77
CA ALA A 61 2.00 17.79 -13.67
C ALA A 61 1.42 17.25 -12.37
N VAL A 62 0.31 17.85 -11.92
CA VAL A 62 -0.54 17.38 -10.85
C VAL A 62 -1.99 17.33 -11.34
N CYS A 63 -2.74 16.30 -10.93
CA CYS A 63 -4.11 16.10 -11.41
C CYS A 63 -5.06 15.84 -10.26
N ASP A 64 -6.15 16.57 -10.23
CA ASP A 64 -7.29 16.29 -9.35
C ASP A 64 -8.57 16.81 -9.98
N ILE A 65 -9.65 16.12 -9.76
CA ILE A 65 -11.00 16.49 -10.26
C ILE A 65 -11.71 17.49 -9.35
N PHE A 66 -11.07 17.86 -8.22
CA PHE A 66 -11.56 18.87 -7.29
C PHE A 66 -10.60 20.08 -7.26
N ASP A 67 -11.10 21.25 -7.68
CA ASP A 67 -10.30 22.47 -7.85
C ASP A 67 -9.47 22.84 -6.62
N ARG A 68 -10.03 22.70 -5.42
CA ARG A 68 -9.32 22.98 -4.17
C ARG A 68 -8.06 22.11 -4.01
N ASN A 69 -8.16 20.82 -4.26
CA ASN A 69 -7.04 19.90 -4.17
C ASN A 69 -6.00 20.19 -5.25
N LEU A 70 -6.47 20.42 -6.48
CA LEU A 70 -5.62 20.74 -7.62
C LEU A 70 -4.80 22.01 -7.38
N ASN A 71 -5.46 23.11 -6.99
CA ASN A 71 -4.80 24.39 -6.73
C ASN A 71 -3.79 24.28 -5.58
N THR A 72 -4.13 23.55 -4.50
CA THR A 72 -3.20 23.30 -3.41
C THR A 72 -1.95 22.56 -3.88
N ALA A 73 -2.11 21.54 -4.72
CA ALA A 73 -0.98 20.78 -5.26
C ALA A 73 -0.08 21.62 -6.19
N VAL A 74 -0.67 22.44 -7.07
CA VAL A 74 0.10 23.38 -7.90
C VAL A 74 0.91 24.34 -7.03
N GLN A 75 0.30 24.89 -5.97
CA GLN A 75 1.00 25.77 -5.01
C GLN A 75 2.17 25.08 -4.32
N MET A 76 2.06 23.81 -3.95
CA MET A 76 3.15 23.04 -3.34
C MET A 76 4.38 22.95 -4.25
N THR A 77 4.20 22.98 -5.56
CA THR A 77 5.28 22.86 -6.56
C THR A 77 5.90 24.19 -6.99
N GLN A 78 5.41 25.33 -6.51
CA GLN A 78 5.86 26.66 -6.97
C GLN A 78 7.37 26.90 -6.85
N LYS A 79 8.01 26.33 -5.85
CA LYS A 79 9.44 26.54 -5.55
C LYS A 79 10.37 25.46 -6.09
N GLN A 80 9.85 24.51 -6.87
CA GLN A 80 10.69 23.49 -7.48
C GLN A 80 11.49 24.05 -8.66
N PRO A 81 12.64 23.44 -9.02
CA PRO A 81 13.36 23.78 -10.25
C PRO A 81 12.47 23.58 -11.47
N GLY A 82 12.41 24.58 -12.36
CA GLY A 82 11.57 24.52 -13.56
C GLY A 82 10.18 25.18 -13.42
N GLY A 83 9.85 25.69 -12.23
CA GLY A 83 8.58 26.36 -11.96
C GLY A 83 7.46 25.42 -11.50
N PRO A 84 6.24 25.93 -11.33
CA PRO A 84 5.12 25.15 -10.86
C PRO A 84 4.71 24.05 -11.84
N ALA A 85 4.27 22.91 -11.30
CA ALA A 85 3.70 21.83 -12.10
C ALA A 85 2.40 22.28 -12.79
N LYS A 86 2.14 21.74 -13.99
CA LYS A 86 0.89 21.98 -14.71
C LYS A 86 -0.29 21.37 -13.94
N GLY A 87 -1.31 22.14 -13.62
CA GLY A 87 -2.56 21.64 -13.07
C GLY A 87 -3.45 21.06 -14.16
N ILE A 88 -3.89 19.81 -14.01
CA ILE A 88 -4.70 19.06 -14.99
C ILE A 88 -5.92 18.48 -14.28
N ARG A 89 -7.10 18.54 -14.90
CA ARG A 89 -8.31 17.96 -14.34
C ARG A 89 -8.57 16.52 -14.79
N ASP A 90 -8.17 16.18 -16.00
CA ASP A 90 -8.38 14.88 -16.62
C ASP A 90 -7.08 14.09 -16.68
N PHE A 91 -6.98 13.00 -15.92
CA PHE A 91 -5.78 12.14 -15.89
C PHE A 91 -5.40 11.57 -17.27
N ARG A 92 -6.35 11.48 -18.22
CA ARG A 92 -6.09 10.98 -19.57
C ARG A 92 -5.13 11.88 -20.34
N GLU A 93 -5.11 13.18 -20.04
CA GLU A 93 -4.12 14.10 -20.61
C GLU A 93 -2.70 13.76 -20.12
N ILE A 94 -2.54 13.40 -18.85
CA ILE A 94 -1.25 12.94 -18.29
C ILE A 94 -0.79 11.66 -18.99
N LEU A 95 -1.67 10.69 -19.19
CA LEU A 95 -1.31 9.44 -19.85
C LEU A 95 -0.94 9.63 -21.31
N ALA A 96 -1.55 10.59 -22.00
CA ALA A 96 -1.25 10.93 -23.39
C ALA A 96 0.08 11.69 -23.56
N ASP A 97 0.55 12.39 -22.53
CA ASP A 97 1.77 13.19 -22.58
C ASP A 97 3.02 12.29 -22.58
N LYS A 98 3.76 12.26 -23.69
CA LYS A 98 4.97 11.47 -23.87
C LYS A 98 6.17 11.97 -23.07
N SER A 99 6.15 13.20 -22.59
CA SER A 99 7.23 13.79 -21.78
C SER A 99 7.18 13.34 -20.31
N ILE A 100 6.12 12.68 -19.88
CA ILE A 100 5.97 12.13 -18.53
C ILE A 100 6.47 10.68 -18.51
N ASP A 101 7.44 10.39 -17.65
CA ASP A 101 8.04 9.05 -17.49
C ASP A 101 7.29 8.19 -16.47
N VAL A 102 6.93 8.79 -15.33
CA VAL A 102 6.34 8.08 -14.20
C VAL A 102 5.06 8.77 -13.72
N VAL A 103 4.12 7.99 -13.22
CA VAL A 103 2.90 8.50 -12.61
C VAL A 103 2.73 7.96 -11.18
N CYS A 104 2.33 8.84 -10.27
CA CYS A 104 1.88 8.47 -8.93
C CYS A 104 0.35 8.51 -8.88
N ILE A 105 -0.28 7.39 -8.54
CA ILE A 105 -1.73 7.24 -8.43
C ILE A 105 -2.09 7.15 -6.94
N ALA A 106 -2.72 8.18 -6.41
CA ALA A 106 -3.16 8.29 -5.02
C ALA A 106 -4.64 8.73 -4.93
N THR A 107 -5.43 8.23 -5.85
CA THR A 107 -6.89 8.35 -5.93
C THR A 107 -7.56 7.47 -4.88
N PRO A 108 -8.90 7.45 -4.75
CA PRO A 108 -9.59 6.37 -4.04
C PRO A 108 -9.33 5.00 -4.66
N ASP A 109 -9.41 3.94 -3.84
CA ASP A 109 -8.93 2.58 -4.17
C ASP A 109 -9.57 2.02 -5.45
N HIS A 110 -10.84 2.34 -5.70
CA HIS A 110 -11.58 1.84 -6.87
C HIS A 110 -11.05 2.34 -8.22
N TRP A 111 -10.24 3.40 -8.22
CA TRP A 111 -9.58 3.92 -9.41
C TRP A 111 -8.19 3.33 -9.67
N HIS A 112 -7.54 2.80 -8.63
CA HIS A 112 -6.16 2.29 -8.74
C HIS A 112 -5.98 1.30 -9.89
N PRO A 113 -6.86 0.27 -10.07
CA PRO A 113 -6.65 -0.74 -11.10
C PRO A 113 -6.73 -0.16 -12.52
N TYR A 114 -7.77 0.62 -12.79
CA TYR A 114 -7.99 1.20 -14.11
C TYR A 114 -6.82 2.12 -14.50
N MET A 115 -6.49 3.06 -13.63
CA MET A 115 -5.42 4.03 -13.91
C MET A 115 -4.05 3.34 -14.04
N THR A 116 -3.76 2.32 -13.24
CA THR A 116 -2.50 1.56 -13.35
C THR A 116 -2.40 0.82 -14.68
N VAL A 117 -3.47 0.13 -15.09
CA VAL A 117 -3.49 -0.60 -16.37
C VAL A 117 -3.33 0.36 -17.54
N GLU A 118 -4.06 1.49 -17.57
CA GLU A 118 -3.97 2.47 -18.64
C GLU A 118 -2.60 3.19 -18.64
N ALA A 119 -2.01 3.47 -17.48
CA ALA A 119 -0.66 4.02 -17.38
C ALA A 119 0.39 3.05 -17.95
N CYS A 120 0.29 1.76 -17.64
CA CYS A 120 1.16 0.73 -18.22
C CYS A 120 1.03 0.67 -19.76
N LYS A 121 -0.19 0.71 -20.30
CA LYS A 121 -0.44 0.81 -21.75
C LYS A 121 0.19 2.04 -22.39
N ALA A 122 0.11 3.17 -21.69
CA ALA A 122 0.69 4.44 -22.11
C ALA A 122 2.23 4.48 -22.00
N GLY A 123 2.86 3.41 -21.49
CA GLY A 123 4.31 3.29 -21.35
C GLY A 123 4.87 3.97 -20.10
N LYS A 124 4.03 4.31 -19.11
CA LYS A 124 4.46 4.94 -17.86
C LYS A 124 4.85 3.89 -16.83
N ASP A 125 5.88 4.18 -16.03
CA ASP A 125 6.13 3.45 -14.79
C ASP A 125 5.26 4.04 -13.67
N VAL A 126 4.83 3.21 -12.70
CA VAL A 126 3.72 3.57 -11.81
C VAL A 126 4.09 3.38 -10.35
N TYR A 127 3.84 4.41 -9.55
CA TYR A 127 3.68 4.30 -8.11
C TYR A 127 2.17 4.35 -7.81
N VAL A 128 1.60 3.31 -7.24
CA VAL A 128 0.17 3.26 -6.89
C VAL A 128 -0.02 3.09 -5.39
N GLU A 129 -0.93 3.84 -4.79
CA GLU A 129 -1.23 3.69 -3.36
C GLU A 129 -1.87 2.35 -3.03
N LYS A 130 -1.68 1.96 -1.77
CA LYS A 130 -2.32 0.78 -1.17
C LYS A 130 -3.76 1.14 -0.69
N PRO A 131 -4.70 0.17 -0.64
CA PRO A 131 -4.66 -1.14 -1.28
C PRO A 131 -4.67 -0.99 -2.81
N VAL A 132 -4.05 -1.93 -3.52
CA VAL A 132 -3.87 -1.74 -4.97
C VAL A 132 -5.17 -1.95 -5.77
N CYS A 133 -6.17 -2.62 -5.17
CA CYS A 133 -7.48 -2.89 -5.81
C CYS A 133 -8.57 -3.13 -4.77
N VAL A 134 -9.82 -3.20 -5.21
CA VAL A 134 -10.99 -3.45 -4.34
C VAL A 134 -11.59 -4.84 -4.54
N VAL A 135 -11.22 -5.57 -5.59
CA VAL A 135 -11.55 -6.99 -5.82
C VAL A 135 -10.34 -7.74 -6.39
N VAL A 136 -10.31 -9.07 -6.20
CA VAL A 136 -9.14 -9.91 -6.53
C VAL A 136 -8.78 -9.86 -8.02
N ASP A 137 -9.76 -9.95 -8.92
CA ASP A 137 -9.58 -9.94 -10.37
C ASP A 137 -8.87 -8.67 -10.88
N GLU A 138 -9.11 -7.54 -10.27
CA GLU A 138 -8.46 -6.28 -10.62
C GLU A 138 -6.95 -6.32 -10.37
N GLY A 139 -6.55 -6.83 -9.20
CA GLY A 139 -5.14 -6.95 -8.85
C GLY A 139 -4.38 -7.88 -9.79
N VAL A 140 -4.99 -9.00 -10.18
CA VAL A 140 -4.44 -9.91 -11.19
C VAL A 140 -4.20 -9.19 -12.52
N LYS A 141 -5.16 -8.39 -12.98
CA LYS A 141 -5.04 -7.60 -14.22
C LYS A 141 -3.96 -6.52 -14.12
N MET A 142 -3.77 -5.89 -12.96
CA MET A 142 -2.68 -4.93 -12.75
C MET A 142 -1.30 -5.59 -12.91
N VAL A 143 -1.10 -6.77 -12.32
CA VAL A 143 0.13 -7.55 -12.47
C VAL A 143 0.34 -7.93 -13.95
N GLN A 144 -0.69 -8.45 -14.61
CA GLN A 144 -0.63 -8.79 -16.03
C GLN A 144 -0.23 -7.59 -16.89
N ALA A 145 -0.81 -6.41 -16.65
CA ALA A 145 -0.48 -5.18 -17.38
C ALA A 145 0.98 -4.77 -17.16
N ALA A 146 1.44 -4.75 -15.90
CA ALA A 146 2.82 -4.41 -15.58
C ALA A 146 3.82 -5.32 -16.33
N ARG A 147 3.57 -6.62 -16.38
CA ARG A 147 4.43 -7.59 -17.07
C ARG A 147 4.33 -7.48 -18.59
N LYS A 148 3.10 -7.41 -19.14
CA LYS A 148 2.85 -7.29 -20.60
C LYS A 148 3.52 -6.07 -21.20
N TYR A 149 3.39 -4.91 -20.53
CA TYR A 149 3.95 -3.64 -21.00
C TYR A 149 5.35 -3.34 -20.48
N LYS A 150 5.96 -4.27 -19.71
CA LYS A 150 7.31 -4.18 -19.15
C LYS A 150 7.49 -2.87 -18.33
N ARG A 151 6.49 -2.55 -17.49
CA ARG A 151 6.54 -1.37 -16.63
C ARG A 151 6.96 -1.75 -15.21
N VAL A 152 7.69 -0.85 -14.57
CA VAL A 152 7.97 -0.91 -13.15
C VAL A 152 6.73 -0.36 -12.43
N VAL A 153 6.10 -1.20 -11.60
CA VAL A 153 4.94 -0.80 -10.82
C VAL A 153 5.21 -1.12 -9.35
N GLN A 154 5.29 -0.07 -8.53
CA GLN A 154 5.48 -0.15 -7.10
C GLN A 154 4.20 0.27 -6.37
N ALA A 155 3.81 -0.49 -5.35
CA ALA A 155 2.71 -0.12 -4.46
C ALA A 155 3.19 0.66 -3.23
N GLY A 156 2.33 1.49 -2.65
CA GLY A 156 2.60 2.35 -1.49
C GLY A 156 2.69 1.61 -0.15
N THR A 157 3.25 0.40 -0.11
CA THR A 157 3.53 -0.35 1.13
C THR A 157 4.90 -0.01 1.70
N MET A 158 5.09 1.25 2.07
CA MET A 158 6.37 1.85 2.46
C MET A 158 7.08 1.18 3.64
N GLN A 159 6.37 0.39 4.46
CA GLN A 159 6.97 -0.38 5.55
C GLN A 159 8.06 -1.35 5.06
N ARG A 160 7.95 -1.87 3.82
CA ARG A 160 8.99 -2.70 3.19
C ARG A 160 10.33 -1.98 2.97
N SER A 161 10.34 -0.66 3.04
CA SER A 161 11.55 0.17 2.90
C SER A 161 12.08 0.70 4.23
N ALA A 162 11.44 0.37 5.36
CA ALA A 162 11.91 0.74 6.68
C ALA A 162 12.78 -0.37 7.29
N VAL A 163 13.97 0.00 7.77
CA VAL A 163 15.03 -0.93 8.19
C VAL A 163 14.57 -1.94 9.25
N HIS A 164 13.80 -1.48 10.26
CA HIS A 164 13.34 -2.36 11.33
C HIS A 164 12.32 -3.41 10.84
N PHE A 165 11.47 -3.09 9.85
CA PHE A 165 10.56 -4.07 9.25
C PHE A 165 11.33 -5.11 8.42
N ALA A 166 12.34 -4.67 7.65
CA ALA A 166 13.20 -5.58 6.89
C ALA A 166 13.94 -6.55 7.83
N LYS A 167 14.51 -6.04 8.93
CA LYS A 167 15.19 -6.86 9.93
C LYS A 167 14.23 -7.82 10.64
N ALA A 168 13.04 -7.37 10.99
CA ALA A 168 12.02 -8.23 11.59
C ALA A 168 11.62 -9.39 10.67
N ALA A 169 11.39 -9.11 9.37
CA ALA A 169 11.10 -10.16 8.38
C ALA A 169 12.26 -11.15 8.23
N GLU A 170 13.51 -10.67 8.26
CA GLU A 170 14.70 -11.52 8.25
C GLU A 170 14.78 -12.46 9.47
N ILE A 171 14.53 -11.92 10.68
CA ILE A 171 14.52 -12.69 11.94
C ILE A 171 13.49 -13.84 11.88
N VAL A 172 12.30 -13.57 11.33
CA VAL A 172 11.28 -14.63 11.16
C VAL A 172 11.77 -15.69 10.17
N ARG A 173 12.27 -15.29 8.99
CA ARG A 173 12.75 -16.20 7.94
C ARG A 173 13.95 -17.03 8.35
N SER A 174 14.87 -16.45 9.11
CA SER A 174 16.05 -17.17 9.61
C SER A 174 15.72 -18.26 10.63
N GLY A 175 14.49 -18.27 11.18
CA GLY A 175 14.09 -19.20 12.23
C GLY A 175 14.65 -18.84 13.62
N GLU A 176 15.14 -17.63 13.81
CA GLU A 176 15.67 -17.15 15.10
C GLU A 176 14.63 -17.24 16.21
N LEU A 177 13.36 -16.94 15.91
CA LEU A 177 12.23 -17.12 16.85
C LEU A 177 11.82 -18.58 17.07
N GLY A 178 12.51 -19.56 16.44
CA GLY A 178 12.06 -20.94 16.34
C GLY A 178 10.89 -21.09 15.35
N LYS A 179 10.09 -22.14 15.50
CA LYS A 179 8.90 -22.36 14.66
C LYS A 179 7.79 -21.36 15.06
N VAL A 180 7.51 -20.39 14.20
CA VAL A 180 6.36 -19.51 14.38
C VAL A 180 5.11 -20.29 13.99
N THR A 181 4.15 -20.41 14.90
CA THR A 181 2.90 -21.15 14.71
C THR A 181 1.68 -20.27 14.72
N PHE A 182 1.81 -19.04 15.23
CA PHE A 182 0.72 -18.10 15.34
C PHE A 182 1.22 -16.67 15.12
N VAL A 183 0.47 -15.90 14.31
CA VAL A 183 0.71 -14.48 14.08
C VAL A 183 -0.56 -13.70 14.38
N ARG A 184 -0.46 -12.60 15.12
CA ARG A 184 -1.58 -11.71 15.38
C ARG A 184 -1.28 -10.31 14.85
N CYS A 185 -2.20 -9.78 14.05
CA CYS A 185 -2.22 -8.40 13.61
C CYS A 185 -3.44 -7.71 14.21
N TRP A 186 -3.28 -6.47 14.66
CA TRP A 186 -4.42 -5.74 15.21
C TRP A 186 -4.39 -4.25 14.89
N ASN A 187 -5.57 -3.63 14.98
CA ASN A 187 -5.75 -2.20 14.86
C ASN A 187 -6.95 -1.77 15.69
N TYR A 188 -6.69 -1.03 16.76
CA TYR A 188 -7.72 -0.59 17.70
C TYR A 188 -7.86 0.92 17.70
N GLY A 189 -9.09 1.39 17.75
CA GLY A 189 -9.43 2.80 17.81
C GLY A 189 -10.66 3.04 18.64
N LEU A 190 -10.91 4.30 18.95
CA LEU A 190 -12.15 4.74 19.56
C LEU A 190 -12.79 5.78 18.64
N SER A 191 -13.91 5.42 18.06
CA SER A 191 -14.81 6.31 17.37
C SER A 191 -15.89 6.82 18.33
N GLU A 192 -16.47 7.97 18.02
CA GLU A 192 -17.74 8.35 18.67
C GLU A 192 -18.86 7.44 18.18
N PRO A 193 -19.93 7.23 18.97
CA PRO A 193 -21.06 6.38 18.56
C PRO A 193 -21.71 6.80 17.23
N GLU A 194 -21.71 8.10 16.92
CA GLU A 194 -22.23 8.67 15.68
C GLU A 194 -21.30 8.44 14.49
N GLY A 195 -20.07 8.00 14.71
CA GLY A 195 -19.08 7.70 13.67
C GLY A 195 -18.88 8.84 12.68
N ILE A 196 -19.12 8.56 11.40
CA ILE A 196 -19.10 9.55 10.31
C ILE A 196 -20.48 10.23 10.12
N GLY A 197 -21.48 9.88 10.91
CA GLY A 197 -22.84 10.41 10.84
C GLY A 197 -23.67 9.86 9.67
N ASN A 198 -24.85 10.45 9.50
CA ASN A 198 -25.81 10.07 8.45
C ASN A 198 -26.28 11.32 7.66
N PRO A 199 -25.36 12.06 6.98
CA PRO A 199 -25.77 13.21 6.20
C PRO A 199 -26.66 12.77 5.04
N PRO A 200 -27.64 13.62 4.64
CA PRO A 200 -28.44 13.34 3.45
C PRO A 200 -27.58 13.44 2.18
N ASP A 201 -28.06 12.82 1.13
CA ASP A 201 -27.56 13.06 -0.22
C ASP A 201 -27.81 14.52 -0.62
N GLN A 202 -26.89 15.12 -1.36
CA GLN A 202 -26.92 16.54 -1.73
C GLN A 202 -26.20 16.77 -3.07
N GLU A 203 -26.22 18.00 -3.56
CA GLU A 203 -25.43 18.38 -4.72
C GLU A 203 -23.93 18.36 -4.40
N PRO A 204 -23.08 17.95 -5.34
CA PRO A 204 -21.64 18.05 -5.19
C PRO A 204 -21.18 19.50 -4.94
N PRO A 205 -20.13 19.72 -4.13
CA PRO A 205 -19.64 21.06 -3.92
C PRO A 205 -19.07 21.64 -5.22
N PRO A 206 -19.12 22.97 -5.40
CA PRO A 206 -18.54 23.64 -6.57
C PRO A 206 -17.08 23.22 -6.81
N GLY A 207 -16.73 22.99 -8.08
CA GLY A 207 -15.39 22.59 -8.48
C GLY A 207 -15.08 21.09 -8.34
N LEU A 208 -16.01 20.26 -7.88
CA LEU A 208 -15.89 18.80 -7.85
C LEU A 208 -16.61 18.17 -9.05
N ASP A 209 -15.89 17.37 -9.84
CA ASP A 209 -16.47 16.47 -10.84
C ASP A 209 -16.86 15.15 -10.18
N TRP A 210 -18.11 15.04 -9.74
CA TRP A 210 -18.60 13.87 -9.05
C TRP A 210 -18.72 12.63 -9.95
N ASP A 211 -19.08 12.81 -11.22
CA ASP A 211 -19.17 11.69 -12.17
C ASP A 211 -17.81 11.07 -12.43
N MET A 212 -16.77 11.90 -12.63
CA MET A 212 -15.40 11.45 -12.76
C MET A 212 -14.87 10.84 -11.45
N TRP A 213 -15.31 11.37 -10.27
CA TRP A 213 -14.93 10.74 -9.00
C TRP A 213 -15.48 9.32 -8.87
N LEU A 214 -16.74 9.11 -9.23
CA LEU A 214 -17.34 7.77 -9.24
C LEU A 214 -16.66 6.85 -10.25
N GLY A 215 -16.34 7.33 -11.43
CA GLY A 215 -15.62 6.59 -12.46
C GLY A 215 -16.16 5.18 -12.69
N PRO A 216 -15.34 4.13 -12.46
CA PRO A 216 -15.75 2.73 -12.64
C PRO A 216 -16.72 2.20 -11.56
N ALA A 217 -16.92 2.92 -10.45
CA ALA A 217 -17.85 2.53 -9.40
C ALA A 217 -19.31 2.75 -9.84
N PRO A 218 -20.29 2.11 -9.18
CA PRO A 218 -21.70 2.32 -9.47
C PRO A 218 -22.13 3.79 -9.33
N GLN A 219 -23.11 4.19 -10.12
CA GLN A 219 -23.73 5.52 -10.01
C GLN A 219 -24.36 5.69 -8.64
N ARG A 220 -23.98 6.75 -7.92
CA ARG A 220 -24.51 7.12 -6.61
C ARG A 220 -24.71 8.62 -6.54
N PRO A 221 -25.74 9.12 -5.85
CA PRO A 221 -25.85 10.53 -5.52
C PRO A 221 -24.66 10.96 -4.66
N PHE A 222 -24.34 12.25 -4.70
CA PHE A 222 -23.27 12.78 -3.86
C PHE A 222 -23.71 12.74 -2.38
N ASN A 223 -22.81 12.21 -1.56
CA ASN A 223 -22.92 12.21 -0.11
C ASN A 223 -21.58 12.58 0.50
N SER A 224 -21.57 13.54 1.43
CA SER A 224 -20.32 14.04 2.03
C SER A 224 -19.50 12.94 2.75
N ASN A 225 -20.15 11.86 3.19
CA ASN A 225 -19.46 10.72 3.77
C ASN A 225 -18.73 9.85 2.73
N ARG A 226 -19.09 9.93 1.45
CA ARG A 226 -18.38 9.23 0.39
C ARG A 226 -17.11 9.96 -0.05
N PHE A 227 -17.10 11.29 0.00
CA PHE A 227 -15.98 12.09 -0.50
C PHE A 227 -15.13 12.74 0.60
N GLY A 228 -15.74 13.27 1.66
CA GLY A 228 -15.04 13.97 2.74
C GLY A 228 -14.52 15.35 2.31
N VAL A 229 -15.40 16.31 2.20
CA VAL A 229 -15.09 17.68 1.69
C VAL A 229 -14.48 18.62 2.73
N ASP A 230 -14.69 18.38 4.02
CA ASP A 230 -14.22 19.25 5.09
C ASP A 230 -12.71 19.10 5.31
N PRO A 231 -11.90 20.17 5.20
CA PRO A 231 -10.49 20.13 5.53
C PRO A 231 -10.21 19.78 7.00
N ALA A 232 -11.13 20.16 7.89
CA ALA A 232 -11.04 19.86 9.32
C ALA A 232 -11.51 18.45 9.67
N ASP A 233 -11.97 17.68 8.66
CA ASP A 233 -12.46 16.33 8.89
C ASP A 233 -11.39 15.44 9.53
N ARG A 234 -11.65 15.03 10.76
CA ARG A 234 -10.79 14.09 11.48
C ARG A 234 -10.76 12.71 10.84
N TYR A 235 -11.82 12.34 10.10
CA TYR A 235 -11.91 11.07 9.39
C TYR A 235 -11.20 11.17 8.03
N PHE A 236 -9.97 10.76 8.03
CA PHE A 236 -9.19 10.67 6.82
C PHE A 236 -9.83 9.72 5.80
N SER A 237 -10.10 10.23 4.58
CA SER A 237 -10.57 9.41 3.45
C SER A 237 -11.81 8.57 3.77
N ARG A 238 -12.95 9.22 3.93
CA ARG A 238 -14.22 8.59 4.32
C ARG A 238 -14.71 7.53 3.34
N PHE A 239 -14.34 7.59 2.06
CA PHE A 239 -14.71 6.59 1.04
C PHE A 239 -14.35 5.15 1.46
N ARG A 240 -13.38 4.97 2.34
CA ARG A 240 -12.94 3.66 2.83
C ARG A 240 -14.03 2.84 3.49
N TRP A 241 -15.08 3.47 3.94
CA TRP A 241 -16.18 2.85 4.66
C TRP A 241 -17.29 2.29 3.75
N PHE A 242 -17.13 2.42 2.42
CA PHE A 242 -18.14 2.01 1.44
C PHE A 242 -17.59 0.98 0.47
N TRP A 243 -18.31 -0.15 0.34
CA TRP A 243 -17.87 -1.29 -0.48
C TRP A 243 -17.70 -0.97 -1.96
N ASP A 244 -18.40 0.03 -2.48
CA ASP A 244 -18.24 0.48 -3.85
C ASP A 244 -16.85 1.03 -4.16
N TYR A 245 -16.11 1.51 -3.13
CA TYR A 245 -14.87 2.26 -3.31
C TYR A 245 -13.66 1.62 -2.62
N ALA A 246 -13.88 0.88 -1.53
CA ALA A 246 -12.81 0.36 -0.68
C ALA A 246 -13.27 -0.84 0.17
N GLY A 247 -12.45 -1.30 1.10
CA GLY A 247 -12.74 -2.47 1.94
C GLY A 247 -12.62 -2.24 3.45
N GLY A 248 -12.86 -1.00 3.93
CA GLY A 248 -12.82 -0.66 5.35
C GLY A 248 -11.43 -0.77 5.96
N MET A 249 -11.37 -0.94 7.28
CA MET A 249 -10.12 -1.10 8.02
C MET A 249 -9.34 -2.34 7.61
N MET A 250 -10.03 -3.37 7.11
CA MET A 250 -9.39 -4.59 6.61
C MET A 250 -8.39 -4.30 5.47
N THR A 251 -8.76 -3.46 4.51
CA THR A 251 -7.88 -3.12 3.39
C THR A 251 -7.06 -1.85 3.65
N ASP A 252 -7.47 -0.99 4.59
CA ASP A 252 -6.72 0.21 4.91
C ASP A 252 -5.51 -0.08 5.82
N TRP A 253 -5.74 -0.68 7.00
CA TRP A 253 -4.69 -1.03 7.95
C TRP A 253 -4.25 -2.48 7.85
N GLY A 254 -5.18 -3.40 7.57
CA GLY A 254 -4.85 -4.81 7.44
C GLY A 254 -3.77 -5.06 6.41
N VAL A 255 -3.79 -4.34 5.28
CA VAL A 255 -2.75 -4.49 4.25
C VAL A 255 -1.35 -4.11 4.76
N HIS A 256 -1.22 -3.12 5.64
CA HIS A 256 0.07 -2.75 6.20
C HIS A 256 0.70 -3.85 7.07
N TRP A 257 -0.14 -4.58 7.80
CA TRP A 257 0.35 -5.64 8.69
C TRP A 257 0.50 -6.97 7.96
N LEU A 258 -0.49 -7.38 7.18
CA LEU A 258 -0.47 -8.64 6.45
C LEU A 258 0.58 -8.66 5.34
N ASP A 259 0.92 -7.50 4.76
CA ASP A 259 2.03 -7.34 3.84
C ASP A 259 3.38 -7.74 4.48
N ILE A 260 3.61 -7.34 5.73
CA ILE A 260 4.81 -7.71 6.47
C ILE A 260 4.79 -9.19 6.87
N VAL A 261 3.61 -9.72 7.23
CA VAL A 261 3.46 -11.16 7.53
C VAL A 261 3.84 -11.98 6.30
N GLN A 262 3.30 -11.67 5.13
CA GLN A 262 3.64 -12.38 3.89
C GLN A 262 5.11 -12.24 3.52
N TRP A 263 5.68 -11.06 3.67
CA TRP A 263 7.11 -10.85 3.45
C TRP A 263 7.97 -11.68 4.40
N ALA A 264 7.56 -11.83 5.65
CA ALA A 264 8.27 -12.66 6.65
C ALA A 264 8.19 -14.16 6.35
N PHE A 265 7.20 -14.62 5.55
CA PHE A 265 6.99 -16.01 5.15
C PHE A 265 7.09 -16.21 3.62
N ASP A 266 8.02 -15.50 2.98
CA ASP A 266 8.36 -15.63 1.56
C ASP A 266 7.16 -15.50 0.59
N GLU A 267 6.26 -14.55 0.90
CA GLU A 267 5.09 -14.18 0.08
C GLU A 267 4.04 -15.31 -0.06
N GLY A 268 4.01 -16.24 0.89
CA GLY A 268 3.00 -17.32 0.91
C GLY A 268 1.58 -16.79 1.04
N MET A 269 0.62 -17.46 0.39
CA MET A 269 -0.80 -17.12 0.45
C MET A 269 -1.54 -18.03 1.45
N PRO A 270 -2.60 -17.54 2.12
CA PRO A 270 -3.44 -18.38 2.96
C PRO A 270 -4.22 -19.39 2.10
N THR A 271 -4.49 -20.56 2.66
CA THR A 271 -5.30 -21.61 2.02
C THR A 271 -6.73 -21.62 2.51
N GLY A 272 -6.97 -21.17 3.76
CA GLY A 272 -8.29 -21.11 4.39
C GLY A 272 -8.53 -19.76 5.06
N ILE A 273 -9.75 -19.21 4.96
CA ILE A 273 -10.10 -17.91 5.52
C ILE A 273 -11.48 -17.97 6.17
N SER A 274 -11.60 -17.48 7.42
CA SER A 274 -12.86 -17.27 8.12
C SER A 274 -12.92 -15.87 8.71
N ALA A 275 -14.09 -15.23 8.67
CA ALA A 275 -14.25 -13.86 9.16
C ALA A 275 -15.57 -13.67 9.89
N PHE A 276 -15.54 -12.91 10.98
CA PHE A 276 -16.69 -12.48 11.75
C PHE A 276 -16.58 -11.00 12.09
N GLY A 277 -17.67 -10.29 11.98
CA GLY A 277 -17.69 -8.85 12.27
C GLY A 277 -19.00 -8.21 11.88
N GLU A 278 -19.29 -7.06 12.48
CA GLU A 278 -20.50 -6.28 12.24
C GLU A 278 -20.27 -4.84 12.72
N LYS A 279 -21.26 -3.97 12.50
CA LYS A 279 -21.35 -2.69 13.19
C LYS A 279 -22.04 -2.90 14.53
N PHE A 280 -21.26 -3.00 15.59
CA PHE A 280 -21.79 -3.21 16.94
C PHE A 280 -21.91 -1.90 17.72
N TYR A 281 -21.11 -0.93 17.40
CA TYR A 281 -20.97 0.30 18.17
C TYR A 281 -21.39 1.55 17.40
N VAL A 282 -20.86 1.77 16.18
CA VAL A 282 -21.15 3.00 15.43
C VAL A 282 -22.54 2.97 14.76
N LYS A 283 -23.21 4.14 14.81
CA LYS A 283 -24.56 4.35 14.26
C LYS A 283 -24.53 5.35 13.11
N ASP A 284 -23.77 5.02 12.06
CA ASP A 284 -23.59 5.87 10.90
C ASP A 284 -23.93 5.13 9.59
N ASN A 285 -23.81 5.79 8.44
CA ASN A 285 -24.13 5.21 7.14
C ASN A 285 -22.97 4.44 6.48
N ARG A 286 -21.88 4.13 7.22
CA ARG A 286 -20.83 3.23 6.71
C ARG A 286 -21.39 1.84 6.45
N GLU A 287 -20.77 1.14 5.50
CA GLU A 287 -21.14 -0.23 5.11
C GLU A 287 -20.21 -1.28 5.70
N THR A 288 -18.97 -0.89 6.04
CA THR A 288 -17.96 -1.79 6.58
C THR A 288 -18.09 -1.92 8.11
N PRO A 289 -17.67 -3.05 8.70
CA PRO A 289 -17.78 -3.28 10.13
C PRO A 289 -16.90 -2.33 10.95
N ASP A 290 -17.34 -2.01 12.17
CA ASP A 290 -16.52 -1.35 13.19
C ASP A 290 -15.72 -2.34 14.04
N THR A 291 -16.14 -3.58 14.05
CA THR A 291 -15.49 -4.68 14.77
C THR A 291 -15.39 -5.88 13.84
N LEU A 292 -14.18 -6.37 13.64
CA LEU A 292 -13.87 -7.44 12.70
C LEU A 292 -12.76 -8.32 13.25
N GLN A 293 -12.91 -9.63 13.09
CA GLN A 293 -11.83 -10.61 13.22
C GLN A 293 -11.79 -11.51 12.00
N VAL A 294 -10.59 -11.69 11.44
CA VAL A 294 -10.33 -12.63 10.34
C VAL A 294 -9.25 -13.61 10.77
N THR A 295 -9.48 -14.88 10.51
CA THR A 295 -8.50 -15.96 10.71
C THR A 295 -8.09 -16.51 9.37
N TYR A 296 -6.78 -16.63 9.16
CA TYR A 296 -6.13 -17.15 7.97
C TYR A 296 -5.37 -18.42 8.31
N GLU A 297 -5.61 -19.49 7.58
CA GLU A 297 -4.82 -20.71 7.60
C GLU A 297 -3.71 -20.61 6.56
N TYR A 298 -2.47 -20.59 7.00
CA TYR A 298 -1.29 -20.69 6.14
C TYR A 298 -0.65 -22.06 6.27
N PRO A 299 0.11 -22.53 5.28
CA PRO A 299 0.92 -23.73 5.44
C PRO A 299 1.89 -23.59 6.63
N GLY A 300 1.55 -24.20 7.77
CA GLY A 300 2.43 -24.27 8.95
C GLY A 300 2.17 -23.25 10.06
N PHE A 301 1.26 -22.29 9.88
CA PHE A 301 0.86 -21.36 10.95
C PHE A 301 -0.55 -20.80 10.73
N LEU A 302 -1.12 -20.23 11.78
CA LEU A 302 -2.34 -19.43 11.71
C LEU A 302 -1.98 -17.95 11.84
N ALA A 303 -2.67 -17.09 11.07
CA ALA A 303 -2.64 -15.65 11.29
C ALA A 303 -4.04 -15.12 11.58
N VAL A 304 -4.13 -14.11 12.44
CA VAL A 304 -5.38 -13.37 12.68
C VAL A 304 -5.15 -11.89 12.44
N TYR A 305 -6.16 -11.25 11.87
CA TYR A 305 -6.29 -9.80 11.85
C TYR A 305 -7.55 -9.40 12.59
N GLU A 306 -7.43 -8.41 13.45
CA GLU A 306 -8.57 -7.88 14.18
C GLU A 306 -8.55 -6.35 14.20
N ASN A 307 -9.71 -5.75 14.03
CA ASN A 307 -9.93 -4.34 14.31
C ASN A 307 -11.17 -4.13 15.19
N ARG A 308 -11.13 -3.06 15.97
CA ARG A 308 -12.28 -2.55 16.70
C ARG A 308 -12.21 -1.04 16.83
N GLU A 309 -13.35 -0.38 16.71
CA GLU A 309 -13.49 1.06 16.80
C GLU A 309 -14.34 1.54 17.98
N GLY A 310 -14.92 0.62 18.75
CA GLY A 310 -15.67 0.92 19.97
C GLY A 310 -14.84 0.89 21.25
N ASN A 311 -13.57 0.54 21.18
CA ASN A 311 -12.67 0.49 22.32
C ASN A 311 -11.21 0.55 21.86
N ALA A 312 -10.47 1.54 22.34
CA ALA A 312 -9.05 1.76 21.99
C ALA A 312 -8.09 1.15 23.00
N GLN A 313 -8.56 0.31 23.96
CA GLN A 313 -7.65 -0.34 24.91
C GLN A 313 -6.57 -1.10 24.14
N SER A 314 -5.35 -0.67 24.32
CA SER A 314 -4.20 -1.15 23.55
C SER A 314 -3.76 -2.55 23.99
N MET A 315 -3.02 -3.23 23.10
CA MET A 315 -2.27 -4.44 23.41
C MET A 315 -0.78 -4.08 23.43
N PHE A 316 -0.06 -4.42 24.50
CA PHE A 316 1.34 -4.02 24.69
C PHE A 316 1.56 -2.49 24.59
N ASP A 317 0.63 -1.69 25.10
CA ASP A 317 0.60 -0.22 25.02
C ASP A 317 0.59 0.32 23.57
N LYS A 318 0.10 -0.48 22.61
CA LYS A 318 0.05 -0.17 21.19
C LYS A 318 -1.34 -0.40 20.60
N SER A 319 -1.81 0.60 19.85
CA SER A 319 -3.10 0.54 19.18
C SER A 319 -3.10 -0.34 17.92
N GLY A 320 -1.91 -0.72 17.40
CA GLY A 320 -1.78 -1.58 16.25
C GLY A 320 -0.37 -2.15 16.11
N GLY A 321 -0.27 -3.32 15.49
CA GLY A 321 1.01 -4.00 15.29
C GLY A 321 0.86 -5.44 14.86
N ILE A 322 1.99 -6.15 14.89
CA ILE A 322 2.13 -7.58 14.57
C ILE A 322 2.80 -8.27 15.76
N LEU A 323 2.29 -9.43 16.14
CA LEU A 323 2.92 -10.31 17.10
C LEU A 323 3.23 -11.65 16.43
N PHE A 324 4.50 -12.01 16.36
CA PHE A 324 4.96 -13.32 15.87
C PHE A 324 5.26 -14.20 17.07
N ASN A 325 4.51 -15.30 17.23
CA ASN A 325 4.68 -16.24 18.33
C ASN A 325 5.46 -17.47 17.84
N GLY A 326 6.74 -17.49 18.15
CA GLY A 326 7.64 -18.58 17.83
C GLY A 326 7.97 -19.47 19.05
N SER A 327 8.43 -20.69 18.82
CA SER A 327 8.73 -21.66 19.86
C SER A 327 9.93 -21.29 20.76
N LYS A 328 10.74 -20.32 20.35
CA LYS A 328 11.89 -19.82 21.13
C LYS A 328 11.62 -18.44 21.74
N GLY A 329 10.64 -17.70 21.23
CA GLY A 329 10.33 -16.38 21.71
C GLY A 329 9.26 -15.69 20.87
N THR A 330 8.79 -14.57 21.35
CA THR A 330 7.76 -13.74 20.71
C THR A 330 8.36 -12.42 20.27
N MET A 331 8.09 -12.02 19.02
CA MET A 331 8.45 -10.69 18.51
C MET A 331 7.21 -9.84 18.35
N TYR A 332 7.21 -8.70 19.02
CA TYR A 332 6.29 -7.59 18.76
C TYR A 332 6.91 -6.63 17.73
N LEU A 333 6.11 -6.14 16.76
CA LEU A 333 6.56 -5.26 15.68
C LEU A 333 5.48 -4.21 15.37
N ASP A 334 5.89 -2.93 15.33
CA ASP A 334 5.06 -1.83 14.85
C ASP A 334 5.88 -0.78 14.08
N ARG A 335 5.27 0.37 13.77
CA ARG A 335 5.98 1.49 13.12
C ARG A 335 7.04 2.15 14.02
N GLY A 336 7.03 1.90 15.31
CA GLY A 336 8.02 2.39 16.28
C GLY A 336 9.25 1.51 16.40
N GLY A 337 9.18 0.26 15.90
CA GLY A 337 10.27 -0.70 15.99
C GLY A 337 9.79 -2.11 16.29
N TYR A 338 10.73 -2.99 16.69
CA TYR A 338 10.38 -4.32 17.20
C TYR A 338 11.01 -4.59 18.56
N LYS A 339 10.44 -5.56 19.28
CA LYS A 339 10.96 -6.09 20.53
C LYS A 339 10.78 -7.60 20.55
N ILE A 340 11.85 -8.32 20.90
CA ILE A 340 11.85 -9.78 21.08
C ILE A 340 11.87 -10.10 22.56
N VAL A 341 10.96 -10.97 22.98
CA VAL A 341 10.86 -11.51 24.33
C VAL A 341 11.10 -13.03 24.24
N PRO A 342 12.19 -13.54 24.81
CA PRO A 342 12.47 -14.99 24.80
C PRO A 342 11.41 -15.80 25.52
N GLU A 343 11.15 -17.03 25.06
CA GLU A 343 10.36 -18.00 25.80
C GLU A 343 11.17 -18.54 26.99
N LYS A 344 10.48 -18.91 28.05
CA LYS A 344 11.13 -19.44 29.26
C LYS A 344 11.98 -20.67 28.94
N GLY A 345 13.25 -20.59 29.29
CA GLY A 345 14.22 -21.67 29.04
C GLY A 345 14.81 -21.70 27.62
N SER A 346 14.45 -20.75 26.79
CA SER A 346 15.06 -20.56 25.46
C SER A 346 16.45 -19.96 25.58
N ALA A 347 17.34 -20.32 24.65
CA ALA A 347 18.64 -19.67 24.46
C ALA A 347 18.57 -18.39 23.63
N LEU A 348 17.38 -18.00 23.14
CA LEU A 348 17.17 -16.75 22.44
C LEU A 348 17.39 -15.58 23.41
N GLU A 349 18.13 -14.57 22.96
CA GLU A 349 18.33 -13.35 23.75
C GLU A 349 17.24 -12.31 23.46
N ALA A 350 16.87 -11.57 24.51
CA ALA A 350 15.98 -10.42 24.36
C ALA A 350 16.67 -9.34 23.52
N SER A 351 15.96 -8.79 22.56
CA SER A 351 16.49 -7.69 21.72
C SER A 351 15.39 -6.73 21.31
N GLU A 352 15.78 -5.51 20.99
CA GLU A 352 14.87 -4.49 20.46
C GLU A 352 15.57 -3.63 19.41
N MET A 353 14.80 -3.10 18.49
CA MET A 353 15.24 -2.10 17.52
C MET A 353 14.18 -1.01 17.38
N LYS A 354 14.58 0.22 17.65
CA LYS A 354 13.71 1.37 17.40
C LYS A 354 13.73 1.76 15.93
N SER A 355 12.60 2.20 15.43
CA SER A 355 12.50 2.76 14.08
C SER A 355 13.36 4.01 13.93
N THR A 356 14.07 4.11 12.80
CA THR A 356 14.85 5.29 12.43
C THR A 356 14.16 6.14 11.37
N SER A 357 13.21 5.55 10.62
CA SER A 357 12.43 6.25 9.60
C SER A 357 11.10 5.54 9.34
N GLY A 358 10.12 6.28 8.81
CA GLY A 358 8.84 5.70 8.36
C GLY A 358 8.92 4.99 7.01
N GLY A 359 10.08 4.94 6.37
CA GLY A 359 10.31 4.26 5.10
C GLY A 359 9.89 5.03 3.84
N ASN A 360 9.12 6.11 3.94
CA ASN A 360 8.55 6.78 2.76
C ASN A 360 9.59 7.36 1.81
N ARG A 361 10.65 7.99 2.33
CA ARG A 361 11.72 8.58 1.51
C ARG A 361 12.51 7.48 0.80
N GLU A 362 12.86 6.45 1.52
CA GLU A 362 13.58 5.27 1.04
C GLU A 362 12.75 4.51 0.00
N HIS A 363 11.44 4.48 0.19
CA HIS A 363 10.49 3.84 -0.71
C HIS A 363 10.41 4.54 -2.07
N TRP A 364 10.36 5.89 -2.06
CA TRP A 364 10.46 6.68 -3.29
C TRP A 364 11.81 6.53 -3.97
N ALA A 365 12.92 6.52 -3.21
CA ALA A 365 14.25 6.28 -3.77
C ALA A 365 14.33 4.92 -4.46
N ASN A 366 13.86 3.84 -3.79
CA ASN A 366 13.81 2.50 -4.39
C ASN A 366 12.98 2.45 -5.68
N PHE A 367 11.81 3.11 -5.72
CA PHE A 367 11.00 3.18 -6.94
C PHE A 367 11.79 3.81 -8.10
N LEU A 368 12.37 4.98 -7.89
CA LEU A 368 13.10 5.71 -8.94
C LEU A 368 14.36 4.97 -9.40
N ASP A 369 15.05 4.28 -8.50
CA ASP A 369 16.19 3.43 -8.85
C ASP A 369 15.74 2.24 -9.70
N CYS A 370 14.63 1.58 -9.33
CA CYS A 370 14.08 0.49 -10.12
C CYS A 370 13.55 0.95 -11.49
N VAL A 371 13.00 2.17 -11.60
CA VAL A 371 12.65 2.76 -12.91
C VAL A 371 13.87 2.88 -13.82
N LYS A 372 15.04 3.24 -13.28
CA LYS A 372 16.30 3.36 -14.05
C LYS A 372 16.93 2.02 -14.38
N THR A 373 16.99 1.11 -13.39
CA THR A 373 17.66 -0.20 -13.54
C THR A 373 16.78 -1.24 -14.21
N ARG A 374 15.46 -1.00 -14.25
CA ARG A 374 14.41 -1.95 -14.69
C ARG A 374 14.28 -3.17 -13.78
N GLU A 375 14.83 -3.12 -12.58
CA GLU A 375 14.65 -4.15 -11.56
C GLU A 375 13.27 -4.07 -10.91
N LYS A 376 12.85 -5.17 -10.24
CA LYS A 376 11.60 -5.19 -9.48
C LYS A 376 11.80 -4.42 -8.15
N PRO A 377 10.91 -3.49 -7.81
CA PRO A 377 10.98 -2.76 -6.54
C PRO A 377 10.69 -3.68 -5.33
N THR A 378 11.06 -3.23 -4.14
CA THR A 378 10.79 -3.96 -2.89
C THR A 378 9.30 -4.24 -2.69
N SER A 379 8.45 -3.31 -3.13
CA SER A 379 7.00 -3.41 -3.12
C SER A 379 6.46 -3.57 -4.55
N ASP A 380 7.02 -4.54 -5.31
CA ASP A 380 6.52 -4.87 -6.64
C ASP A 380 5.03 -5.18 -6.61
N ILE A 381 4.32 -4.78 -7.66
CA ILE A 381 2.86 -4.91 -7.75
C ILE A 381 2.35 -6.33 -7.46
N GLU A 382 3.10 -7.36 -7.85
CA GLU A 382 2.72 -8.76 -7.61
C GLU A 382 2.70 -9.09 -6.11
N LYS A 383 3.74 -8.67 -5.35
CA LYS A 383 3.79 -8.86 -3.90
C LYS A 383 2.65 -8.13 -3.19
N CYS A 384 2.38 -6.91 -3.61
CA CYS A 384 1.34 -6.10 -2.99
C CYS A 384 -0.07 -6.50 -3.42
N GLN A 385 -0.21 -7.10 -4.59
CA GLN A 385 -1.44 -7.76 -5.02
C GLN A 385 -1.72 -8.98 -4.12
N HIS A 386 -0.70 -9.77 -3.72
CA HIS A 386 -0.85 -10.85 -2.75
C HIS A 386 -1.36 -10.32 -1.39
N SER A 387 -0.71 -9.29 -0.86
CA SER A 387 -1.09 -8.68 0.41
C SER A 387 -2.50 -8.09 0.38
N THR A 388 -2.84 -7.39 -0.71
CA THR A 388 -4.17 -6.82 -0.91
C THR A 388 -5.21 -7.94 -1.05
N THR A 389 -4.92 -8.99 -1.82
CA THR A 389 -5.83 -10.14 -1.96
C THR A 389 -6.09 -10.83 -0.63
N THR A 390 -5.08 -11.01 0.22
CA THR A 390 -5.27 -11.59 1.56
C THR A 390 -6.29 -10.77 2.35
N CYS A 391 -6.20 -9.43 2.31
CA CYS A 391 -7.18 -8.56 2.96
C CYS A 391 -8.57 -8.69 2.31
N LEU A 392 -8.64 -8.70 0.98
CA LEU A 392 -9.90 -8.85 0.25
C LEU A 392 -10.61 -10.18 0.55
N LEU A 393 -9.84 -11.27 0.70
CA LEU A 393 -10.41 -12.57 1.07
C LEU A 393 -11.04 -12.54 2.46
N GLY A 394 -10.48 -11.76 3.41
CA GLY A 394 -11.13 -11.49 4.70
C GLY A 394 -12.51 -10.84 4.53
N ASN A 395 -12.60 -9.82 3.66
CA ASN A 395 -13.86 -9.17 3.33
C ASN A 395 -14.83 -10.08 2.56
N VAL A 396 -14.32 -10.94 1.68
CA VAL A 396 -15.13 -11.94 0.96
C VAL A 396 -15.73 -12.95 1.95
N ALA A 397 -14.92 -13.47 2.89
CA ALA A 397 -15.40 -14.39 3.93
C ALA A 397 -16.48 -13.73 4.82
N LEU A 398 -16.26 -12.48 5.23
CA LEU A 398 -17.23 -11.71 6.01
C LEU A 398 -18.56 -11.53 5.27
N ARG A 399 -18.51 -11.06 4.01
CA ARG A 399 -19.69 -10.73 3.22
C ARG A 399 -20.47 -11.97 2.73
N SER A 400 -19.76 -13.05 2.45
CA SER A 400 -20.39 -14.33 2.08
C SER A 400 -20.89 -15.11 3.28
N LYS A 401 -20.38 -14.84 4.49
CA LYS A 401 -20.60 -15.60 5.72
C LYS A 401 -20.16 -17.07 5.60
N LEU A 402 -19.14 -17.32 4.78
CA LEU A 402 -18.60 -18.66 4.53
C LEU A 402 -17.13 -18.73 4.95
N ARG A 403 -16.69 -19.91 5.41
CA ARG A 403 -15.28 -20.25 5.39
C ARG A 403 -14.87 -20.47 3.93
N LEU A 404 -13.77 -19.85 3.54
CA LEU A 404 -13.25 -19.94 2.19
C LEU A 404 -12.06 -20.90 2.11
N ASP A 405 -12.00 -21.68 1.04
CA ASP A 405 -10.83 -22.41 0.61
C ASP A 405 -10.28 -21.72 -0.65
N PHE A 406 -9.11 -21.12 -0.55
CA PHE A 406 -8.52 -20.30 -1.59
C PHE A 406 -7.50 -21.07 -2.43
N ASP A 407 -7.67 -21.05 -3.75
CA ASP A 407 -6.72 -21.55 -4.73
C ASP A 407 -5.89 -20.38 -5.28
N ALA A 408 -4.67 -20.22 -4.76
CA ALA A 408 -3.77 -19.14 -5.14
C ALA A 408 -3.24 -19.26 -6.58
N GLN A 409 -3.26 -20.45 -7.19
CA GLN A 409 -2.84 -20.62 -8.58
C GLN A 409 -3.90 -20.08 -9.55
N LYS A 410 -5.18 -20.22 -9.20
CA LYS A 410 -6.31 -19.78 -10.00
C LYS A 410 -6.91 -18.45 -9.53
N TRP A 411 -6.42 -17.89 -8.45
CA TRP A 411 -6.94 -16.66 -7.81
C TRP A 411 -8.46 -16.73 -7.56
N THR A 412 -8.93 -17.87 -7.05
CA THR A 412 -10.35 -18.14 -6.84
C THR A 412 -10.59 -18.88 -5.52
N VAL A 413 -11.84 -18.93 -5.11
CA VAL A 413 -12.30 -19.73 -3.96
C VAL A 413 -13.16 -20.90 -4.45
N ASN A 414 -13.19 -21.97 -3.65
CA ASN A 414 -13.98 -23.16 -3.99
C ASN A 414 -15.49 -22.94 -3.78
N GLN A 415 -15.88 -22.03 -2.91
CA GLN A 415 -17.29 -21.71 -2.57
C GLN A 415 -17.94 -20.89 -3.67
N PRO A 416 -18.93 -21.41 -4.43
CA PRO A 416 -19.52 -20.72 -5.58
C PRO A 416 -20.18 -19.39 -5.22
N GLU A 417 -20.86 -19.33 -4.06
CA GLU A 417 -21.60 -18.16 -3.59
C GLU A 417 -20.67 -16.99 -3.24
N ALA A 418 -19.41 -17.28 -2.92
CA ALA A 418 -18.41 -16.28 -2.60
C ALA A 418 -17.74 -15.67 -3.85
N LYS A 419 -17.77 -16.39 -5.00
CA LYS A 419 -17.07 -15.96 -6.24
C LYS A 419 -17.54 -14.59 -6.74
N LYS A 420 -18.79 -14.24 -6.54
CA LYS A 420 -19.34 -12.93 -6.95
C LYS A 420 -18.63 -11.73 -6.29
N TYR A 421 -17.90 -11.94 -5.20
CA TYR A 421 -17.13 -10.90 -4.51
C TYR A 421 -15.67 -10.80 -4.98
N LEU A 422 -15.21 -11.72 -5.86
CA LEU A 422 -13.84 -11.69 -6.38
C LEU A 422 -13.68 -10.77 -7.58
N SER A 423 -14.77 -10.35 -8.21
CA SER A 423 -14.81 -9.44 -9.36
C SER A 423 -15.96 -8.46 -9.23
N ARG A 424 -15.97 -7.43 -10.06
CA ARG A 424 -17.06 -6.46 -10.15
C ARG A 424 -17.24 -5.98 -11.59
N GLU A 425 -18.44 -5.52 -11.90
CA GLU A 425 -18.72 -4.80 -13.13
C GLU A 425 -18.32 -3.33 -13.02
N TYR A 426 -17.75 -2.80 -14.09
CA TYR A 426 -17.43 -1.38 -14.20
C TYR A 426 -18.59 -0.62 -14.82
N ARG A 427 -18.90 0.54 -14.26
CA ARG A 427 -19.86 1.48 -14.85
C ARG A 427 -19.35 1.95 -16.22
N ASN A 428 -20.24 1.95 -17.23
CA ASN A 428 -19.91 2.50 -18.54
C ASN A 428 -19.48 3.98 -18.45
N PRO A 429 -18.53 4.44 -19.26
CA PRO A 429 -17.84 3.72 -20.35
C PRO A 429 -16.58 2.96 -19.90
N TRP A 430 -16.30 2.85 -18.61
CA TRP A 430 -15.08 2.29 -18.06
C TRP A 430 -15.02 0.77 -18.28
N LYS A 431 -13.88 0.26 -18.69
CA LYS A 431 -13.64 -1.18 -18.89
C LYS A 431 -12.20 -1.52 -18.55
N LEU A 432 -11.99 -2.45 -17.62
CA LEU A 432 -10.65 -2.93 -17.28
C LEU A 432 -10.24 -4.07 -18.21
N VAL A 433 -9.46 -3.74 -19.22
CA VAL A 433 -8.91 -4.66 -20.22
C VAL A 433 -7.40 -4.55 -20.21
N VAL A 434 -6.67 -5.67 -20.28
CA VAL A 434 -5.20 -5.71 -20.33
C VAL A 434 -4.69 -5.94 -21.76
#